data_f21259aa92d966accb87a161576039c1
#
_entry.id   f21259aa92d966accb87a161576039c1
#
_cell.length_a   1.000
_cell.length_b   1.000
_cell.length_c   1.000
_cell.angle_alpha   90.00
_cell.angle_beta   90.00
_cell.angle_gamma   90.00
#
_symmetry.space_group_name_H-M   'P 1'
#
loop_
_entity.id
_entity.type
_entity.pdbx_description
1 polymer ?
#
loop_
_entity_poly.entity_id
_entity_poly.type
_entity_poly.pdbx_seq_one_letter_code
_entity_poly.pdbx_strand_id
1 'polypeptide(L)'
;MAAEETTWIPLPPPTVRQRFMMGLTIQWFWALLGMNLTSIAGIFFWEDNKWLRVALALAAFLVAVVLIALLAYRATPPVLVDPDTGRVCLKRRPVGFEDVTTARVAAWGSPRNRSVLLTLGTSGRRSGVVMVRNRLGSSLDEKARTALLALLHASTVATPVSRDDPAGTFAHVNFPGHLSKADAITLVATNPLSDAPIPGLSRWR
;
A
#
# COMPACT_ATOMS: atom_id res chain seq x y z
N MET A 1 -18.31 -29.46 -19.33
CA MET A 1 -17.96 -28.56 -18.22
C MET A 1 -17.64 -27.22 -18.85
N ALA A 2 -18.57 -26.26 -18.81
CA ALA A 2 -18.29 -24.89 -19.22
C ALA A 2 -17.29 -24.31 -18.21
N ALA A 3 -16.18 -23.75 -18.68
CA ALA A 3 -15.29 -22.99 -17.84
C ALA A 3 -16.12 -21.80 -17.28
N GLU A 4 -16.33 -21.79 -15.97
CA GLU A 4 -16.98 -20.71 -15.27
C GLU A 4 -16.10 -19.45 -15.49
N GLU A 5 -16.62 -18.52 -16.26
CA GLU A 5 -15.90 -17.29 -16.64
C GLU A 5 -15.79 -16.42 -15.37
N THR A 6 -14.71 -16.63 -14.63
CA THR A 6 -14.46 -15.99 -13.35
C THR A 6 -14.29 -14.48 -13.58
N THR A 7 -15.27 -13.71 -13.20
CA THR A 7 -15.30 -12.25 -13.43
C THR A 7 -14.51 -11.51 -12.34
N TRP A 8 -13.19 -11.48 -12.48
CA TRP A 8 -12.33 -10.72 -11.60
C TRP A 8 -12.54 -9.22 -11.74
N ILE A 9 -12.88 -8.55 -10.66
CA ILE A 9 -13.03 -7.10 -10.59
C ILE A 9 -11.71 -6.49 -10.11
N PRO A 10 -11.01 -5.70 -10.94
CA PRO A 10 -9.78 -5.05 -10.52
C PRO A 10 -10.09 -3.89 -9.57
N LEU A 11 -9.48 -3.90 -8.39
CA LEU A 11 -9.51 -2.75 -7.50
C LEU A 11 -8.43 -1.74 -7.89
N PRO A 12 -8.71 -0.42 -7.77
CA PRO A 12 -7.76 0.61 -8.16
C PRO A 12 -6.46 0.52 -7.36
N PRO A 13 -5.34 0.33 -8.05
CA PRO A 13 -4.04 0.24 -7.42
C PRO A 13 -3.55 1.63 -6.99
N PRO A 14 -2.63 1.70 -6.02
CA PRO A 14 -1.95 2.95 -5.69
C PRO A 14 -1.20 3.49 -6.91
N THR A 15 -1.12 4.81 -7.04
CA THR A 15 -0.37 5.48 -8.12
C THR A 15 1.11 5.11 -8.07
N VAL A 16 1.82 5.24 -9.21
CA VAL A 16 3.26 4.95 -9.29
C VAL A 16 4.05 5.72 -8.23
N ARG A 17 3.72 7.00 -8.01
CA ARG A 17 4.34 7.83 -6.97
C ARG A 17 4.11 7.28 -5.56
N GLN A 18 2.89 6.82 -5.26
CA GLN A 18 2.56 6.23 -3.96
C GLN A 18 3.25 4.88 -3.76
N ARG A 19 3.35 4.06 -4.80
CA ARG A 19 4.10 2.79 -4.77
C ARG A 19 5.58 3.04 -4.50
N PHE A 20 6.15 4.04 -5.18
CA PHE A 20 7.53 4.46 -4.98
C PHE A 20 7.78 4.94 -3.54
N MET A 21 6.89 5.77 -3.00
CA MET A 21 6.98 6.26 -1.61
C MET A 21 6.77 5.16 -0.56
N MET A 22 5.93 4.14 -0.85
CA MET A 22 5.77 2.98 0.04
C MET A 22 6.97 2.02 -0.01
N GLY A 23 7.62 1.88 -1.16
CA GLY A 23 8.81 1.04 -1.33
C GLY A 23 10.09 1.67 -0.78
N LEU A 24 10.14 2.98 -0.77
CA LEU A 24 11.18 3.77 -0.15
C LEU A 24 10.80 4.05 1.31
N THR A 25 10.93 3.06 2.18
CA THR A 25 11.19 3.43 3.56
C THR A 25 12.44 4.29 3.53
N ILE A 26 12.30 5.53 3.98
CA ILE A 26 13.30 6.61 3.93
C ILE A 26 14.70 6.13 4.34
N GLN A 27 14.79 5.14 5.24
CA GLN A 27 16.02 4.50 5.68
C GLN A 27 16.83 3.82 4.55
N TRP A 28 16.19 3.09 3.66
CA TRP A 28 16.87 2.43 2.55
C TRP A 28 17.31 3.40 1.46
N PHE A 29 16.55 4.46 1.25
CA PHE A 29 16.94 5.53 0.32
C PHE A 29 18.20 6.24 0.80
N TRP A 30 18.25 6.63 2.07
CA TRP A 30 19.42 7.28 2.65
C TRP A 30 20.63 6.34 2.76
N ALA A 31 20.43 5.06 3.05
CA ALA A 31 21.51 4.07 3.03
C ALA A 31 22.11 3.87 1.63
N LEU A 32 21.24 3.73 0.60
CA LEU A 32 21.70 3.64 -0.79
C LEU A 32 22.34 4.94 -1.28
N LEU A 33 21.81 6.08 -0.91
CA LEU A 33 22.39 7.38 -1.24
C LEU A 33 23.75 7.57 -0.54
N GLY A 34 23.85 7.23 0.74
CA GLY A 34 25.09 7.31 1.51
C GLY A 34 26.19 6.38 0.98
N MET A 35 25.86 5.13 0.66
CA MET A 35 26.82 4.19 0.05
C MET A 35 27.26 4.64 -1.35
N ASN A 36 26.37 5.21 -2.15
CA ASN A 36 26.75 5.73 -3.47
C ASN A 36 27.57 7.02 -3.36
N LEU A 37 27.27 7.92 -2.42
CA LEU A 37 28.06 9.14 -2.21
C LEU A 37 29.50 8.83 -1.76
N THR A 38 29.71 7.86 -0.90
CA THR A 38 31.08 7.43 -0.49
C THR A 38 31.84 6.76 -1.64
N SER A 39 31.15 5.95 -2.46
CA SER A 39 31.74 5.35 -3.68
C SER A 39 32.05 6.41 -4.73
N ILE A 40 31.16 7.38 -4.93
CA ILE A 40 31.35 8.52 -5.83
C ILE A 40 32.52 9.40 -5.33
N ALA A 41 32.63 9.69 -4.04
CA ALA A 41 33.75 10.43 -3.48
C ALA A 41 35.09 9.71 -3.74
N GLY A 42 35.16 8.39 -3.54
CA GLY A 42 36.35 7.59 -3.85
C GLY A 42 36.79 7.67 -5.33
N ILE A 43 35.83 7.72 -6.24
CA ILE A 43 36.06 7.89 -7.68
C ILE A 43 36.57 9.31 -8.00
N PHE A 44 36.16 10.33 -7.26
CA PHE A 44 36.56 11.73 -7.51
C PHE A 44 38.05 12.02 -7.24
N PHE A 45 38.69 11.20 -6.44
CA PHE A 45 40.08 11.46 -6.03
C PHE A 45 41.15 10.85 -6.96
N TRP A 46 40.79 10.00 -7.95
CA TRP A 46 41.82 9.15 -8.57
C TRP A 46 42.12 9.34 -10.06
N GLU A 47 41.49 10.21 -10.85
CA GLU A 47 41.82 10.36 -12.28
C GLU A 47 41.46 11.71 -12.94
N ASP A 48 42.11 12.01 -14.10
CA ASP A 48 42.13 13.32 -14.75
C ASP A 48 40.85 13.76 -15.48
N ASN A 49 39.88 12.86 -15.72
CA ASN A 49 38.67 13.19 -16.51
C ASN A 49 37.42 13.34 -15.64
N LYS A 50 37.28 14.51 -15.00
CA LYS A 50 36.15 14.84 -14.08
C LYS A 50 34.78 14.72 -14.73
N TRP A 51 34.63 15.08 -15.99
CA TRP A 51 33.35 15.10 -16.71
C TRP A 51 32.83 13.70 -17.01
N LEU A 52 33.71 12.77 -17.39
CA LEU A 52 33.34 11.37 -17.65
C LEU A 52 32.80 10.71 -16.37
N ARG A 53 33.36 11.04 -15.23
CA ARG A 53 32.93 10.49 -13.92
C ARG A 53 31.60 11.02 -13.47
N VAL A 54 31.36 12.33 -13.63
CA VAL A 54 30.05 12.92 -13.37
C VAL A 54 28.99 12.27 -14.25
N ALA A 55 29.29 12.04 -15.51
CA ALA A 55 28.37 11.36 -16.43
C ALA A 55 28.09 9.91 -16.01
N LEU A 56 29.12 9.14 -15.63
CA LEU A 56 28.96 7.76 -15.14
C LEU A 56 28.18 7.68 -13.82
N ALA A 57 28.46 8.58 -12.89
CA ALA A 57 27.73 8.66 -11.62
C ALA A 57 26.24 8.99 -11.84
N LEU A 58 25.95 9.93 -12.76
CA LEU A 58 24.58 10.29 -13.11
C LEU A 58 23.85 9.13 -13.80
N ALA A 59 24.53 8.44 -14.72
CA ALA A 59 24.00 7.25 -15.39
C ALA A 59 23.69 6.13 -14.39
N ALA A 60 24.61 5.82 -13.48
CA ALA A 60 24.41 4.82 -12.43
C ALA A 60 23.24 5.19 -11.51
N PHE A 61 23.12 6.46 -11.12
CA PHE A 61 21.98 6.95 -10.33
C PHE A 61 20.65 6.77 -11.05
N LEU A 62 20.57 7.14 -12.33
CA LEU A 62 19.36 6.98 -13.14
C LEU A 62 18.97 5.50 -13.27
N VAL A 63 19.93 4.62 -13.52
CA VAL A 63 19.69 3.17 -13.58
C VAL A 63 19.15 2.66 -12.24
N ALA A 64 19.73 3.08 -11.12
CA ALA A 64 19.26 2.70 -9.79
C ALA A 64 17.83 3.17 -9.53
N VAL A 65 17.48 4.41 -9.90
CA VAL A 65 16.12 4.95 -9.78
C VAL A 65 15.13 4.15 -10.62
N VAL A 66 15.48 3.82 -11.86
CA VAL A 66 14.62 3.01 -12.75
C VAL A 66 14.42 1.61 -12.17
N LEU A 67 15.49 0.96 -11.70
CA LEU A 67 15.41 -0.37 -11.08
C LEU A 67 14.53 -0.36 -9.83
N ILE A 68 14.68 0.63 -8.95
CA ILE A 68 13.83 0.79 -7.76
C ILE A 68 12.37 1.00 -8.17
N ALA A 69 12.10 1.83 -9.17
CA ALA A 69 10.75 2.05 -9.68
C ALA A 69 10.13 0.77 -10.24
N LEU A 70 10.89 -0.01 -11.00
CA LEU A 70 10.44 -1.30 -11.54
C LEU A 70 10.18 -2.34 -10.44
N LEU A 71 11.05 -2.41 -9.44
CA LEU A 71 10.87 -3.30 -8.29
C LEU A 71 9.64 -2.90 -7.47
N ALA A 72 9.45 -1.62 -7.19
CA ALA A 72 8.27 -1.10 -6.50
C ALA A 72 6.98 -1.39 -7.30
N TYR A 73 7.02 -1.25 -8.62
CA TYR A 73 5.89 -1.59 -9.49
C TYR A 73 5.55 -3.08 -9.44
N ARG A 74 6.56 -3.96 -9.46
CA ARG A 74 6.36 -5.41 -9.37
C ARG A 74 5.95 -5.89 -7.98
N ALA A 75 6.37 -5.19 -6.93
CA ALA A 75 6.07 -5.55 -5.54
C ALA A 75 4.61 -5.27 -5.14
N THR A 76 3.91 -4.41 -5.88
CA THR A 76 2.52 -4.02 -5.58
C THR A 76 1.57 -4.38 -6.74
N PRO A 77 1.30 -5.67 -6.99
CA PRO A 77 0.35 -6.08 -8.01
C PRO A 77 -1.07 -5.57 -7.66
N PRO A 78 -1.93 -5.38 -8.64
CA PRO A 78 -3.33 -5.01 -8.41
C PRO A 78 -4.02 -6.08 -7.58
N VAL A 79 -4.94 -5.66 -6.73
CA VAL A 79 -5.87 -6.55 -6.01
C VAL A 79 -7.04 -6.82 -6.93
N LEU A 80 -7.34 -8.09 -7.13
CA LEU A 80 -8.50 -8.53 -7.91
C LEU A 80 -9.48 -9.20 -6.95
N VAL A 81 -10.78 -8.93 -7.09
CA VAL A 81 -11.82 -9.50 -6.25
C VAL A 81 -12.82 -10.23 -7.14
N ASP A 82 -13.17 -11.42 -6.73
CA ASP A 82 -14.23 -12.21 -7.33
C ASP A 82 -15.31 -12.44 -6.27
N PRO A 83 -16.39 -11.65 -6.29
CA PRO A 83 -17.45 -11.77 -5.31
C PRO A 83 -18.27 -13.04 -5.47
N ASP A 84 -18.35 -13.61 -6.68
CA ASP A 84 -19.16 -14.79 -6.97
C ASP A 84 -18.56 -16.06 -6.33
N THR A 85 -17.24 -16.18 -6.37
CA THR A 85 -16.52 -17.31 -5.74
C THR A 85 -16.01 -17.00 -4.32
N GLY A 86 -16.20 -15.77 -3.82
CA GLY A 86 -15.70 -15.35 -2.50
C GLY A 86 -14.17 -15.33 -2.40
N ARG A 87 -13.48 -15.01 -3.49
CA ARG A 87 -12.02 -15.01 -3.57
C ARG A 87 -11.44 -13.65 -3.87
N VAL A 88 -10.26 -13.39 -3.29
CA VAL A 88 -9.45 -12.19 -3.57
C VAL A 88 -8.04 -12.59 -3.97
N CYS A 89 -7.50 -11.95 -4.98
CA CYS A 89 -6.13 -12.18 -5.42
C CYS A 89 -5.19 -11.17 -4.74
N LEU A 90 -4.40 -11.63 -3.76
CA LEU A 90 -3.39 -10.86 -3.07
C LEU A 90 -1.99 -11.32 -3.50
N LYS A 91 -1.15 -10.39 -3.96
CA LYS A 91 0.18 -10.72 -4.53
C LYS A 91 0.13 -11.83 -5.57
N ARG A 92 -0.84 -11.76 -6.50
CA ARG A 92 -1.05 -12.72 -7.60
C ARG A 92 -1.45 -14.13 -7.15
N ARG A 93 -1.89 -14.30 -5.93
CA ARG A 93 -2.39 -15.59 -5.41
C ARG A 93 -3.81 -15.43 -4.92
N PRO A 94 -4.75 -16.29 -5.36
CA PRO A 94 -6.10 -16.28 -4.85
C PRO A 94 -6.12 -16.79 -3.42
N VAL A 95 -6.93 -16.15 -2.58
CA VAL A 95 -7.21 -16.54 -1.18
C VAL A 95 -8.70 -16.35 -0.94
N GLY A 96 -9.28 -17.06 0.01
CA GLY A 96 -10.67 -16.86 0.41
C GLY A 96 -10.87 -15.48 1.09
N PHE A 97 -12.09 -14.98 1.08
CA PHE A 97 -12.40 -13.74 1.81
C PHE A 97 -12.18 -13.91 3.30
N GLU A 98 -12.49 -15.08 3.85
CA GLU A 98 -12.30 -15.47 5.25
C GLU A 98 -10.83 -15.46 5.69
N ASP A 99 -9.90 -15.65 4.74
CA ASP A 99 -8.45 -15.60 5.01
C ASP A 99 -7.91 -14.19 5.19
N VAL A 100 -8.71 -13.17 4.85
CA VAL A 100 -8.33 -11.77 5.04
C VAL A 100 -8.55 -11.40 6.50
N THR A 101 -7.46 -11.29 7.24
CA THR A 101 -7.46 -11.11 8.70
C THR A 101 -7.08 -9.71 9.15
N THR A 102 -6.47 -8.91 8.28
CA THR A 102 -5.98 -7.57 8.66
C THR A 102 -6.39 -6.52 7.65
N ALA A 103 -6.78 -5.35 8.15
CA ALA A 103 -7.00 -4.14 7.36
C ALA A 103 -6.22 -2.98 7.99
N ARG A 104 -5.46 -2.26 7.16
CA ARG A 104 -4.71 -1.07 7.60
C ARG A 104 -5.02 0.09 6.69
N VAL A 105 -5.21 1.26 7.27
CA VAL A 105 -5.37 2.50 6.53
C VAL A 105 -4.08 3.31 6.58
N ALA A 106 -3.73 3.92 5.45
CA ALA A 106 -2.68 4.93 5.36
C ALA A 106 -3.22 6.13 4.59
N ALA A 107 -2.93 7.32 5.09
CA ALA A 107 -3.31 8.56 4.43
C ALA A 107 -2.05 9.37 4.07
N TRP A 108 -2.05 9.95 2.87
CA TRP A 108 -0.93 10.70 2.32
C TRP A 108 -1.43 12.03 1.73
N GLY A 109 -0.72 13.09 2.02
CA GLY A 109 -1.03 14.43 1.52
C GLY A 109 -1.51 15.38 2.59
N SER A 110 -1.86 16.60 2.18
CA SER A 110 -2.42 17.61 3.08
C SER A 110 -3.88 17.28 3.44
N PRO A 111 -4.42 17.85 4.53
CA PRO A 111 -5.82 17.62 4.92
C PRO A 111 -6.84 17.81 3.78
N ARG A 112 -6.62 18.81 2.91
CA ARG A 112 -7.52 19.10 1.78
C ARG A 112 -7.33 18.20 0.57
N ASN A 113 -6.14 17.59 0.40
CA ASN A 113 -5.78 16.75 -0.76
C ASN A 113 -5.23 15.40 -0.30
N ARG A 114 -5.98 14.71 0.54
CA ARG A 114 -5.56 13.46 1.15
C ARG A 114 -5.89 12.27 0.25
N SER A 115 -4.90 11.44 -0.02
CA SER A 115 -5.12 10.10 -0.61
C SER A 115 -5.23 9.07 0.50
N VAL A 116 -6.18 8.16 0.38
CA VAL A 116 -6.45 7.11 1.37
C VAL A 116 -6.20 5.75 0.73
N LEU A 117 -5.34 4.99 1.34
CA LEU A 117 -4.98 3.64 0.94
C LEU A 117 -5.45 2.64 2.00
N LEU A 118 -6.06 1.57 1.56
CA LEU A 118 -6.45 0.44 2.38
C LEU A 118 -5.55 -0.74 2.03
N THR A 119 -4.81 -1.25 2.99
CA THR A 119 -4.00 -2.46 2.86
C THR A 119 -4.75 -3.61 3.49
N LEU A 120 -5.07 -4.62 2.70
CA LEU A 120 -5.66 -5.87 3.14
C LEU A 120 -4.57 -6.93 3.28
N GLY A 121 -4.64 -7.75 4.31
CA GLY A 121 -3.62 -8.75 4.55
C GLY A 121 -4.18 -10.04 5.14
N THR A 122 -3.42 -11.12 4.93
CA THR A 122 -3.69 -12.44 5.53
C THR A 122 -2.66 -12.71 6.63
N SER A 123 -2.95 -13.68 7.50
CA SER A 123 -1.99 -14.19 8.51
C SER A 123 -0.68 -14.68 7.86
N GLY A 124 -0.71 -15.14 6.61
CA GLY A 124 0.43 -15.66 5.84
C GLY A 124 1.31 -14.58 5.17
N ARG A 125 1.36 -13.34 5.66
CA ARG A 125 2.17 -12.22 5.12
C ARG A 125 1.82 -11.81 3.67
N ARG A 126 0.71 -12.24 3.12
CA ARG A 126 0.22 -11.75 1.84
C ARG A 126 -0.57 -10.49 2.08
N SER A 127 -0.31 -9.46 1.30
CA SER A 127 -1.03 -8.20 1.42
C SER A 127 -1.25 -7.59 0.04
N GLY A 128 -2.34 -6.87 -0.09
CA GLY A 128 -2.65 -6.07 -1.27
C GLY A 128 -3.06 -4.67 -0.86
N VAL A 129 -2.77 -3.69 -1.69
CA VAL A 129 -3.08 -2.28 -1.42
C VAL A 129 -4.09 -1.78 -2.43
N VAL A 130 -5.15 -1.22 -1.92
CA VAL A 130 -6.26 -0.64 -2.68
C VAL A 130 -6.32 0.85 -2.42
N MET A 131 -6.48 1.65 -3.46
CA MET A 131 -6.70 3.08 -3.32
C MET A 131 -8.19 3.36 -3.18
N VAL A 132 -8.63 3.69 -1.97
CA VAL A 132 -10.03 4.05 -1.69
C VAL A 132 -10.31 5.46 -2.21
N ARG A 133 -9.37 6.38 -1.99
CA ARG A 133 -9.48 7.78 -2.40
C ARG A 133 -8.17 8.29 -2.95
N ASN A 134 -8.21 9.03 -4.04
CA ASN A 134 -7.11 9.81 -4.55
C ASN A 134 -7.30 11.30 -4.20
N ARG A 135 -6.35 12.16 -4.60
CA ARG A 135 -6.42 13.61 -4.38
C ARG A 135 -7.61 14.29 -5.07
N LEU A 136 -8.15 13.68 -6.11
CA LEU A 136 -9.23 14.24 -6.93
C LEU A 136 -10.63 13.73 -6.51
N GLY A 137 -10.70 12.77 -5.58
CA GLY A 137 -11.96 12.19 -5.11
C GLY A 137 -11.89 10.68 -4.92
N SER A 138 -13.04 10.00 -5.02
CA SER A 138 -13.11 8.53 -4.96
C SER A 138 -12.32 7.89 -6.09
N SER A 139 -11.53 6.86 -5.76
CA SER A 139 -10.91 6.01 -6.76
C SER A 139 -11.71 4.74 -7.02
N LEU A 140 -12.66 4.43 -6.14
CA LEU A 140 -13.54 3.29 -6.27
C LEU A 140 -14.76 3.68 -7.13
N ASP A 141 -14.95 2.98 -8.23
CA ASP A 141 -16.25 2.97 -8.92
C ASP A 141 -17.24 2.12 -8.11
N GLU A 142 -18.52 2.14 -8.49
CA GLU A 142 -19.57 1.45 -7.75
C GLU A 142 -19.36 -0.07 -7.73
N LYS A 143 -18.90 -0.65 -8.84
CA LYS A 143 -18.62 -2.09 -8.94
C LYS A 143 -17.46 -2.51 -8.02
N ALA A 144 -16.37 -1.77 -8.03
CA ALA A 144 -15.23 -2.02 -7.16
C ALA A 144 -15.58 -1.81 -5.67
N ARG A 145 -16.42 -0.80 -5.37
CA ARG A 145 -16.91 -0.53 -4.01
C ARG A 145 -17.73 -1.70 -3.49
N THR A 146 -18.72 -2.15 -4.26
CA THR A 146 -19.59 -3.28 -3.90
C THR A 146 -18.76 -4.55 -3.69
N ALA A 147 -17.83 -4.85 -4.59
CA ALA A 147 -16.94 -6.01 -4.46
C ALA A 147 -16.05 -5.93 -3.21
N LEU A 148 -15.50 -4.74 -2.91
CA LEU A 148 -14.67 -4.54 -1.73
C LEU A 148 -15.50 -4.63 -0.43
N LEU A 149 -16.74 -4.14 -0.42
CA LEU A 149 -17.64 -4.30 0.71
C LEU A 149 -18.02 -5.77 0.92
N ALA A 150 -18.34 -6.51 -0.14
CA ALA A 150 -18.63 -7.95 -0.05
C ALA A 150 -17.44 -8.71 0.56
N LEU A 151 -16.20 -8.42 0.11
CA LEU A 151 -14.99 -8.96 0.69
C LEU A 151 -14.87 -8.64 2.19
N LEU A 152 -15.04 -7.37 2.59
CA LEU A 152 -14.93 -6.95 3.99
C LEU A 152 -16.00 -7.59 4.86
N HIS A 153 -17.24 -7.73 4.38
CA HIS A 153 -18.32 -8.41 5.10
C HIS A 153 -18.04 -9.89 5.35
N ALA A 154 -17.46 -10.59 4.39
CA ALA A 154 -17.10 -12.01 4.52
C ALA A 154 -15.75 -12.24 5.21
N SER A 155 -14.91 -11.22 5.36
CA SER A 155 -13.57 -11.34 5.97
C SER A 155 -13.60 -11.54 7.48
N THR A 156 -12.48 -12.00 8.03
CA THR A 156 -12.24 -12.15 9.47
C THR A 156 -11.33 -11.03 10.03
N VAL A 157 -11.39 -9.85 9.43
CA VAL A 157 -10.58 -8.71 9.84
C VAL A 157 -10.80 -8.37 11.30
N ALA A 158 -9.70 -8.34 12.06
CA ALA A 158 -9.66 -7.95 13.46
C ALA A 158 -8.50 -6.99 13.73
N THR A 159 -8.64 -6.14 14.72
CA THR A 159 -7.53 -5.34 15.23
C THR A 159 -6.52 -6.25 15.89
N PRO A 160 -5.21 -6.09 15.61
CA PRO A 160 -4.19 -6.86 16.31
C PRO A 160 -4.24 -6.60 17.81
N VAL A 161 -4.02 -7.65 18.58
CA VAL A 161 -3.83 -7.56 20.03
C VAL A 161 -2.36 -7.78 20.36
N SER A 162 -1.86 -7.14 21.43
CA SER A 162 -0.51 -7.38 21.92
C SER A 162 -0.56 -8.29 23.15
N ARG A 163 0.59 -8.89 23.50
CA ARG A 163 0.72 -9.68 24.71
C ARG A 163 0.40 -8.87 25.97
N ASP A 164 0.73 -7.58 25.95
CA ASP A 164 0.56 -6.67 27.08
C ASP A 164 -0.83 -5.99 27.09
N ASP A 165 -1.62 -6.17 26.01
CA ASP A 165 -2.97 -5.65 25.85
C ASP A 165 -3.87 -6.70 25.17
N PRO A 166 -4.16 -7.81 25.84
CA PRO A 166 -4.94 -8.91 25.26
C PRO A 166 -6.41 -8.52 24.98
N ALA A 167 -6.92 -7.50 25.66
CA ALA A 167 -8.26 -6.95 25.42
C ALA A 167 -8.29 -5.96 24.23
N GLY A 168 -7.13 -5.54 23.70
CA GLY A 168 -7.05 -4.60 22.60
C GLY A 168 -7.47 -3.18 22.94
N THR A 169 -7.50 -2.82 24.22
CA THR A 169 -7.93 -1.49 24.69
C THR A 169 -7.07 -0.36 24.11
N PHE A 170 -5.77 -0.61 23.96
CA PHE A 170 -4.79 0.31 23.37
C PHE A 170 -4.38 -0.07 21.94
N ALA A 171 -5.15 -0.92 21.26
CA ALA A 171 -4.81 -1.40 19.93
C ALA A 171 -4.55 -0.25 18.93
N HIS A 172 -5.29 0.86 19.02
CA HIS A 172 -5.12 2.04 18.18
C HIS A 172 -3.80 2.80 18.43
N VAL A 173 -3.20 2.65 19.62
CA VAL A 173 -1.90 3.22 19.99
C VAL A 173 -0.77 2.26 19.59
N ASN A 174 -0.93 0.99 19.92
CA ASN A 174 0.07 -0.06 19.68
C ASN A 174 0.19 -0.40 18.19
N PHE A 175 -0.91 -0.32 17.45
CA PHE A 175 -0.99 -0.67 16.04
C PHE A 175 -1.64 0.46 15.22
N PRO A 176 -0.97 1.59 15.04
CA PRO A 176 -1.53 2.74 14.36
C PRO A 176 -1.92 2.39 12.91
N GLY A 177 -3.10 2.84 12.52
CA GLY A 177 -3.65 2.60 11.19
C GLY A 177 -4.31 1.23 10.98
N HIS A 178 -4.25 0.30 11.93
CA HIS A 178 -5.07 -0.90 11.86
C HIS A 178 -6.53 -0.57 12.13
N LEU A 179 -7.40 -1.19 11.34
CA LEU A 179 -8.85 -1.00 11.41
C LEU A 179 -9.52 -2.24 11.98
N SER A 180 -10.61 -2.01 12.71
CA SER A 180 -11.59 -3.05 12.94
C SER A 180 -12.35 -3.34 11.65
N LYS A 181 -13.04 -4.48 11.57
CA LYS A 181 -13.90 -4.81 10.43
C LYS A 181 -14.97 -3.72 10.20
N ALA A 182 -15.59 -3.23 11.26
CA ALA A 182 -16.61 -2.18 11.20
C ALA A 182 -16.05 -0.86 10.66
N ASP A 183 -14.86 -0.46 11.11
CA ASP A 183 -14.19 0.75 10.64
C ASP A 183 -13.78 0.65 9.17
N ALA A 184 -13.30 -0.53 8.74
CA ALA A 184 -12.92 -0.77 7.36
C ALA A 184 -14.15 -0.70 6.42
N ILE A 185 -15.28 -1.29 6.82
CA ILE A 185 -16.55 -1.20 6.09
C ILE A 185 -17.02 0.27 6.01
N THR A 186 -17.02 0.98 7.14
CA THR A 186 -17.41 2.39 7.20
C THR A 186 -16.53 3.24 6.28
N LEU A 187 -15.21 3.02 6.30
CA LEU A 187 -14.27 3.74 5.44
C LEU A 187 -14.60 3.57 3.94
N VAL A 188 -14.93 2.36 3.53
CA VAL A 188 -15.25 2.06 2.12
C VAL A 188 -16.64 2.56 1.74
N ALA A 189 -17.64 2.40 2.63
CA ALA A 189 -19.01 2.80 2.40
C ALA A 189 -19.18 4.32 2.31
N THR A 190 -18.59 5.04 3.27
CA THR A 190 -18.75 6.51 3.36
C THR A 190 -17.86 7.26 2.41
N ASN A 191 -16.72 6.64 1.97
CA ASN A 191 -15.69 7.30 1.17
C ASN A 191 -15.42 8.73 1.68
N PRO A 192 -14.82 8.88 2.87
CA PRO A 192 -14.82 10.12 3.63
C PRO A 192 -14.28 11.30 2.82
N LEU A 193 -14.93 12.44 2.93
CA LEU A 193 -14.49 13.69 2.34
C LEU A 193 -13.07 14.04 2.83
N SER A 194 -12.36 14.94 2.10
CA SER A 194 -10.95 15.25 2.35
C SER A 194 -10.65 15.67 3.79
N ASP A 195 -11.59 16.33 4.43
CA ASP A 195 -11.53 16.91 5.77
C ASP A 195 -12.18 16.04 6.85
N ALA A 196 -12.93 15.00 6.46
CA ALA A 196 -13.56 14.10 7.41
C ALA A 196 -12.51 13.26 8.19
N PRO A 197 -12.76 12.95 9.47
CA PRO A 197 -11.92 12.06 10.24
C PRO A 197 -11.90 10.67 9.60
N ILE A 198 -10.70 10.13 9.41
CA ILE A 198 -10.53 8.78 8.88
C ILE A 198 -10.46 7.84 10.08
N PRO A 199 -11.30 6.78 10.13
CA PRO A 199 -11.21 5.77 11.18
C PRO A 199 -9.78 5.24 11.30
N GLY A 200 -9.30 5.04 12.51
CA GLY A 200 -7.93 4.59 12.78
C GLY A 200 -6.82 5.65 12.64
N LEU A 201 -7.11 6.84 12.07
CA LEU A 201 -6.14 7.93 11.92
C LEU A 201 -6.52 9.20 12.69
N SER A 202 -7.60 9.19 13.46
CA SER A 202 -8.20 10.36 14.11
C SER A 202 -7.33 11.05 15.18
N ARG A 203 -6.13 10.57 15.49
CA ARG A 203 -5.23 11.12 16.51
C ARG A 203 -3.91 11.70 15.98
N TRP A 204 -3.69 11.73 14.68
CA TRP A 204 -2.51 12.40 14.11
C TRP A 204 -2.86 13.83 13.68
N ARG A 205 -3.08 14.68 14.67
CA ARG A 205 -3.05 16.15 14.51
C ARG A 205 -1.77 16.70 15.08
#